data_013168a05593f3d2b8c91068fd267b71
#
_entry.id   013168a05593f3d2b8c91068fd267b71
#
_cell.length_a   1.000
_cell.length_b   1.000
_cell.length_c   1.000
_cell.angle_alpha   90.00
_cell.angle_beta   90.00
_cell.angle_gamma   90.00
#
_symmetry.space_group_name_H-M   'P 1'
#
loop_
_entity.id
_entity.type
_entity.pdbx_description
1 polymer ?
#
loop_
_entity_poly.entity_id
_entity_poly.type
_entity_poly.pdbx_seq_one_letter_code
_entity_poly.pdbx_strand_id
1 'polypeptide(L)'
;QEYATVNFSMSALLEKYNLKVWTISNHLKGQAVCDDPIDFRHKAIVGSRVWGDGDPEGVRQRAAEEMKNTARLARALGVNTVVGFTGSSIWQYVAMFPPVPQSVIDAGYQDFADRWNPILDVFDECGVRFAHEVHPSEIAYDYWTTKRTLEAVNHRPAFGLNWDPSHFMWQGIDPVGFIYDFKDRIYHVDCKDTLLNLSGQRTVLGSHLPWGDPRRGWDFVSAGRGSVPWEASFRALAAIGYDGPISVEWEDASMDRLHGAPEALERLRAYDYPAPSASFDAAFGTDD
;
A
#
# COMPACT_ATOMS: atom_id res chain seq x y z
N GLN A 1 -11.22 16.60 21.54
CA GLN A 1 -10.12 17.09 22.41
C GLN A 1 -8.81 16.34 22.15
N GLU A 2 -8.85 15.01 22.01
CA GLU A 2 -7.68 14.16 21.77
C GLU A 2 -6.98 14.49 20.44
N TYR A 3 -7.73 14.67 19.36
CA TYR A 3 -7.18 15.08 18.05
C TYR A 3 -6.53 16.47 18.08
N ALA A 4 -7.08 17.41 18.84
CA ALA A 4 -6.50 18.75 18.95
C ALA A 4 -5.14 18.71 19.67
N THR A 5 -4.98 17.87 20.69
CA THR A 5 -3.74 17.73 21.45
C THR A 5 -2.66 17.04 20.62
N VAL A 6 -3.00 15.97 19.88
CA VAL A 6 -2.07 15.26 18.98
C VAL A 6 -1.61 16.21 17.86
N ASN A 7 -2.53 16.96 17.26
CA ASN A 7 -2.23 17.91 16.20
C ASN A 7 -1.24 18.99 16.67
N PHE A 8 -1.47 19.58 17.84
CA PHE A 8 -0.59 20.64 18.37
C PHE A 8 0.82 20.11 18.65
N SER A 9 0.98 18.93 19.25
CA SER A 9 2.29 18.35 19.53
C SER A 9 3.03 17.91 18.26
N MET A 10 2.33 17.32 17.29
CA MET A 10 2.90 16.92 16.01
C MET A 10 3.32 18.12 15.18
N SER A 11 2.48 19.13 15.06
CA SER A 11 2.80 20.37 14.31
C SER A 11 4.05 21.05 14.86
N ALA A 12 4.20 21.13 16.18
CA ALA A 12 5.37 21.74 16.81
C ALA A 12 6.67 20.94 16.52
N LEU A 13 6.58 19.60 16.45
CA LEU A 13 7.73 18.76 16.08
C LEU A 13 8.10 18.91 14.60
N LEU A 14 7.11 18.93 13.73
CA LEU A 14 7.32 19.11 12.29
C LEU A 14 7.97 20.47 12.01
N GLU A 15 7.46 21.55 12.63
CA GLU A 15 8.03 22.89 12.51
C GLU A 15 9.47 22.93 13.03
N LYS A 16 9.72 22.38 14.24
CA LYS A 16 11.04 22.32 14.85
C LYS A 16 12.10 21.69 13.96
N TYR A 17 11.72 20.63 13.23
CA TYR A 17 12.65 19.88 12.38
C TYR A 17 12.52 20.20 10.89
N ASN A 18 11.72 21.21 10.52
CA ASN A 18 11.40 21.57 9.14
C ASN A 18 10.95 20.38 8.31
N LEU A 19 10.04 19.58 8.87
CA LEU A 19 9.46 18.40 8.25
C LEU A 19 8.02 18.65 7.83
N LYS A 20 7.57 17.95 6.79
CA LYS A 20 6.20 17.97 6.29
C LYS A 20 5.65 16.56 6.27
N VAL A 21 4.39 16.38 6.68
CA VAL A 21 3.63 15.12 6.52
C VAL A 21 2.81 15.22 5.24
N TRP A 22 3.01 14.27 4.34
CA TRP A 22 2.28 14.18 3.08
C TRP A 22 1.17 13.13 3.13
N THR A 23 1.42 12.06 3.87
CA THR A 23 0.53 10.92 4.03
C THR A 23 0.60 10.41 5.46
N ILE A 24 -0.45 9.81 5.95
CA ILE A 24 -0.44 8.98 7.16
C ILE A 24 -0.90 7.58 6.80
N SER A 25 -0.52 6.59 7.62
CA SER A 25 -0.87 5.20 7.34
C SER A 25 -1.61 4.53 8.50
N ASN A 26 -2.48 3.57 8.17
CA ASN A 26 -3.11 2.70 9.15
C ASN A 26 -3.38 1.29 8.59
N HIS A 27 -2.30 0.57 8.26
CA HIS A 27 -2.36 -0.78 7.72
C HIS A 27 -2.97 -1.76 8.72
N LEU A 28 -2.46 -1.77 9.95
CA LEU A 28 -2.78 -2.79 10.95
C LEU A 28 -4.26 -2.82 11.36
N LYS A 29 -4.94 -1.67 11.39
CA LYS A 29 -6.37 -1.61 11.68
C LYS A 29 -7.18 -1.88 10.43
N GLY A 30 -6.74 -1.37 9.28
CA GLY A 30 -7.36 -1.67 8.00
C GLY A 30 -7.45 -3.16 7.72
N GLN A 31 -6.37 -3.92 8.00
CA GLN A 31 -6.34 -5.38 7.90
C GLN A 31 -7.53 -6.05 8.61
N ALA A 32 -7.84 -5.62 9.81
CA ALA A 32 -8.89 -6.24 10.61
C ALA A 32 -10.33 -5.85 10.20
N VAL A 33 -10.52 -4.97 9.21
CA VAL A 33 -11.86 -4.58 8.74
C VAL A 33 -12.58 -5.72 8.05
N CYS A 34 -11.88 -6.43 7.15
CA CYS A 34 -12.48 -7.50 6.36
C CYS A 34 -11.91 -8.90 6.66
N ASP A 35 -10.80 -9.02 7.40
CA ASP A 35 -10.20 -10.33 7.63
C ASP A 35 -11.17 -11.32 8.28
N ASP A 36 -11.17 -12.54 7.76
CA ASP A 36 -11.87 -13.70 8.31
C ASP A 36 -11.00 -14.95 8.14
N PRO A 37 -10.66 -15.67 9.23
CA PRO A 37 -11.04 -15.41 10.62
C PRO A 37 -10.23 -14.29 11.29
N ILE A 38 -10.83 -13.58 12.25
CA ILE A 38 -10.11 -12.79 13.24
C ILE A 38 -9.56 -13.74 14.31
N ASP A 39 -8.25 -13.75 14.52
CA ASP A 39 -7.58 -14.70 15.41
C ASP A 39 -6.39 -14.07 16.18
N PHE A 40 -5.54 -14.92 16.78
CA PHE A 40 -4.41 -14.50 17.61
C PHE A 40 -3.41 -13.57 16.86
N ARG A 41 -3.32 -13.63 15.54
CA ARG A 41 -2.45 -12.77 14.71
C ARG A 41 -2.92 -11.33 14.80
N HIS A 42 -4.23 -11.11 14.72
CA HIS A 42 -4.84 -9.78 14.81
C HIS A 42 -4.65 -9.18 16.20
N LYS A 43 -4.80 -10.00 17.27
CA LYS A 43 -4.57 -9.55 18.63
C LYS A 43 -3.21 -8.88 18.83
N ALA A 44 -2.19 -9.37 18.14
CA ALA A 44 -0.83 -8.84 18.23
C ALA A 44 -0.66 -7.46 17.58
N ILE A 45 -1.51 -7.11 16.60
CA ILE A 45 -1.30 -5.93 15.75
C ILE A 45 -2.33 -4.81 15.92
N VAL A 46 -3.58 -5.14 16.31
CA VAL A 46 -4.64 -4.11 16.35
C VAL A 46 -4.66 -3.27 17.63
N GLY A 47 -3.97 -3.71 18.68
CA GLY A 47 -3.99 -3.07 20.00
C GLY A 47 -5.28 -3.33 20.80
N SER A 48 -5.20 -3.11 22.11
CA SER A 48 -6.25 -3.50 23.05
C SER A 48 -7.60 -2.82 22.81
N ARG A 49 -7.62 -1.57 22.36
CA ARG A 49 -8.85 -0.81 22.09
C ARG A 49 -9.66 -1.43 20.93
N VAL A 50 -9.00 -1.87 19.88
CA VAL A 50 -9.66 -2.53 18.74
C VAL A 50 -9.95 -3.99 19.07
N TRP A 51 -9.03 -4.68 19.74
CA TRP A 51 -9.25 -6.06 20.15
C TRP A 51 -10.45 -6.22 21.09
N GLY A 52 -10.57 -5.38 22.13
CA GLY A 52 -11.65 -5.43 23.11
C GLY A 52 -11.75 -6.79 23.77
N ASP A 53 -12.92 -7.41 23.67
CA ASP A 53 -13.24 -8.76 24.18
C ASP A 53 -12.81 -9.88 23.23
N GLY A 54 -12.34 -9.55 22.01
CA GLY A 54 -11.91 -10.52 21.01
C GLY A 54 -13.05 -11.13 20.19
N ASP A 55 -14.30 -10.65 20.36
CA ASP A 55 -15.39 -11.03 19.46
C ASP A 55 -15.03 -10.60 18.01
N PRO A 56 -14.99 -11.54 17.05
CA PRO A 56 -14.51 -11.25 15.69
C PRO A 56 -15.24 -10.08 15.02
N GLU A 57 -16.56 -10.06 15.06
CA GLU A 57 -17.32 -8.98 14.44
C GLU A 57 -17.14 -7.66 15.19
N GLY A 58 -17.06 -7.68 16.51
CA GLY A 58 -16.73 -6.52 17.33
C GLY A 58 -15.34 -5.95 17.02
N VAL A 59 -14.35 -6.79 16.74
CA VAL A 59 -13.01 -6.35 16.28
C VAL A 59 -13.11 -5.65 14.95
N ARG A 60 -13.81 -6.22 13.96
CA ARG A 60 -14.00 -5.62 12.61
C ARG A 60 -14.69 -4.26 12.71
N GLN A 61 -15.75 -4.14 13.49
CA GLN A 61 -16.47 -2.88 13.67
C GLN A 61 -15.60 -1.80 14.32
N ARG A 62 -14.84 -2.16 15.36
CA ARG A 62 -13.91 -1.23 16.02
C ARG A 62 -12.75 -0.84 15.09
N ALA A 63 -12.27 -1.76 14.26
CA ALA A 63 -11.27 -1.48 13.22
C ALA A 63 -11.82 -0.50 12.18
N ALA A 64 -13.05 -0.70 11.71
CA ALA A 64 -13.71 0.22 10.78
C ALA A 64 -13.85 1.64 11.37
N GLU A 65 -14.20 1.77 12.66
CA GLU A 65 -14.26 3.08 13.31
C GLU A 65 -12.89 3.72 13.45
N GLU A 66 -11.82 2.94 13.67
CA GLU A 66 -10.45 3.46 13.64
C GLU A 66 -10.04 3.98 12.25
N MET A 67 -10.46 3.33 11.18
CA MET A 67 -10.22 3.83 9.82
C MET A 67 -10.94 5.16 9.57
N LYS A 68 -12.19 5.29 10.01
CA LYS A 68 -12.93 6.57 9.97
C LYS A 68 -12.22 7.67 10.78
N ASN A 69 -11.72 7.32 11.98
CA ASN A 69 -10.97 8.25 12.82
C ASN A 69 -9.65 8.65 12.17
N THR A 70 -9.02 7.75 11.41
CA THR A 70 -7.81 8.07 10.64
C THR A 70 -8.09 9.11 9.55
N ALA A 71 -9.23 9.02 8.84
CA ALA A 71 -9.63 10.04 7.88
C ALA A 71 -9.86 11.42 8.56
N ARG A 72 -10.52 11.44 9.71
CA ARG A 72 -10.72 12.67 10.50
C ARG A 72 -9.39 13.28 10.98
N LEU A 73 -8.44 12.42 11.41
CA LEU A 73 -7.10 12.85 11.79
C LEU A 73 -6.32 13.40 10.59
N ALA A 74 -6.35 12.73 9.43
CA ALA A 74 -5.72 13.19 8.21
C ALA A 74 -6.20 14.61 7.84
N ARG A 75 -7.53 14.82 7.84
CA ARG A 75 -8.11 16.16 7.63
C ARG A 75 -7.60 17.17 8.65
N ALA A 76 -7.55 16.82 9.93
CA ALA A 76 -7.07 17.73 10.99
C ALA A 76 -5.59 18.11 10.84
N LEU A 77 -4.77 17.21 10.26
CA LEU A 77 -3.36 17.45 9.95
C LEU A 77 -3.14 18.16 8.60
N GLY A 78 -4.20 18.41 7.82
CA GLY A 78 -4.08 18.94 6.46
C GLY A 78 -3.52 17.95 5.44
N VAL A 79 -3.61 16.65 5.73
CA VAL A 79 -3.17 15.55 4.88
C VAL A 79 -4.36 15.00 4.11
N ASN A 80 -4.22 14.78 2.82
CA ASN A 80 -5.31 14.37 1.94
C ASN A 80 -5.28 12.89 1.53
N THR A 81 -4.30 12.12 2.00
CA THR A 81 -4.15 10.71 1.64
C THR A 81 -3.81 9.86 2.88
N VAL A 82 -4.51 8.75 3.03
CA VAL A 82 -4.24 7.71 4.02
C VAL A 82 -3.88 6.43 3.28
N VAL A 83 -2.74 5.83 3.61
CA VAL A 83 -2.31 4.53 3.08
C VAL A 83 -2.70 3.42 4.04
N GLY A 84 -3.08 2.26 3.52
CA GLY A 84 -3.40 1.14 4.40
C GLY A 84 -3.90 -0.12 3.71
N PHE A 85 -4.20 -1.11 4.54
CA PHE A 85 -4.79 -2.37 4.16
C PHE A 85 -6.31 -2.35 4.30
N THR A 86 -6.97 -3.31 3.69
CA THR A 86 -8.43 -3.48 3.77
C THR A 86 -8.84 -4.74 4.50
N GLY A 87 -7.92 -5.71 4.57
CA GLY A 87 -8.24 -7.09 4.89
C GLY A 87 -9.01 -7.79 3.77
N SER A 88 -9.26 -9.07 3.98
CA SER A 88 -10.01 -9.91 3.06
C SER A 88 -10.65 -11.10 3.77
N SER A 89 -11.95 -11.30 3.58
CA SER A 89 -12.63 -12.50 4.08
C SER A 89 -12.41 -13.74 3.20
N ILE A 90 -11.72 -13.58 2.06
CA ILE A 90 -11.53 -14.66 1.06
C ILE A 90 -10.06 -14.97 0.74
N TRP A 91 -9.10 -14.26 1.36
CA TRP A 91 -7.68 -14.49 1.11
C TRP A 91 -7.25 -15.94 1.37
N GLN A 92 -7.79 -16.61 2.40
CA GLN A 92 -7.46 -18.01 2.69
C GLN A 92 -7.83 -18.97 1.55
N TYR A 93 -8.64 -18.54 0.58
CA TYR A 93 -9.06 -19.32 -0.56
C TYR A 93 -8.17 -19.14 -1.80
N VAL A 94 -7.05 -18.42 -1.69
CA VAL A 94 -6.08 -18.25 -2.79
C VAL A 94 -5.44 -19.58 -3.20
N ALA A 95 -5.39 -20.57 -2.31
CA ALA A 95 -4.92 -21.91 -2.63
C ALA A 95 -5.92 -22.66 -3.53
N MET A 96 -5.38 -23.40 -4.53
CA MET A 96 -6.20 -24.06 -5.56
C MET A 96 -7.01 -25.25 -5.06
N PHE A 97 -6.73 -25.79 -3.89
CA PHE A 97 -7.41 -26.98 -3.36
C PHE A 97 -7.56 -26.90 -1.82
N PRO A 98 -8.72 -27.26 -1.26
CA PRO A 98 -9.97 -27.65 -1.94
C PRO A 98 -10.58 -26.53 -2.81
N PRO A 99 -11.30 -26.89 -3.91
CA PRO A 99 -11.89 -25.88 -4.78
C PRO A 99 -12.99 -25.08 -4.07
N VAL A 100 -13.04 -23.81 -4.34
CA VAL A 100 -14.02 -22.88 -3.75
C VAL A 100 -15.02 -22.44 -4.81
N PRO A 101 -16.34 -22.51 -4.55
CA PRO A 101 -17.35 -22.00 -5.47
C PRO A 101 -17.17 -20.50 -5.74
N GLN A 102 -17.41 -20.06 -6.97
CA GLN A 102 -17.33 -18.66 -7.36
C GLN A 102 -18.22 -17.76 -6.50
N SER A 103 -19.38 -18.28 -6.08
CA SER A 103 -20.30 -17.54 -5.19
C SER A 103 -19.69 -17.15 -3.83
N VAL A 104 -18.73 -17.92 -3.31
CA VAL A 104 -18.00 -17.58 -2.09
C VAL A 104 -17.06 -16.39 -2.35
N ILE A 105 -16.38 -16.41 -3.49
CA ILE A 105 -15.52 -15.29 -3.91
C ILE A 105 -16.36 -14.04 -4.15
N ASP A 106 -17.50 -14.16 -4.82
CA ASP A 106 -18.42 -13.02 -5.06
C ASP A 106 -18.93 -12.42 -3.74
N ALA A 107 -19.28 -13.28 -2.77
CA ALA A 107 -19.69 -12.85 -1.43
C ALA A 107 -18.58 -12.10 -0.68
N GLY A 108 -17.32 -12.48 -0.88
CA GLY A 108 -16.18 -11.79 -0.26
C GLY A 108 -15.99 -10.36 -0.79
N TYR A 109 -16.18 -10.13 -2.09
CA TYR A 109 -16.17 -8.76 -2.64
C TYR A 109 -17.37 -7.93 -2.21
N GLN A 110 -18.53 -8.58 -2.01
CA GLN A 110 -19.71 -7.90 -1.45
C GLN A 110 -19.46 -7.51 0.02
N ASP A 111 -18.93 -8.42 0.86
CA ASP A 111 -18.55 -8.12 2.26
C ASP A 111 -17.56 -6.96 2.33
N PHE A 112 -16.55 -6.95 1.46
CA PHE A 112 -15.62 -5.83 1.33
C PHE A 112 -16.36 -4.52 1.04
N ALA A 113 -17.22 -4.50 0.04
CA ALA A 113 -17.97 -3.30 -0.34
C ALA A 113 -18.90 -2.82 0.79
N ASP A 114 -19.60 -3.75 1.46
CA ASP A 114 -20.52 -3.44 2.56
C ASP A 114 -19.79 -2.82 3.77
N ARG A 115 -18.55 -3.28 4.06
CA ARG A 115 -17.74 -2.75 5.17
C ARG A 115 -17.02 -1.46 4.81
N TRP A 116 -16.49 -1.36 3.59
CA TRP A 116 -15.66 -0.21 3.21
C TRP A 116 -16.46 0.98 2.72
N ASN A 117 -17.63 0.83 2.11
CA ASN A 117 -18.42 1.98 1.68
C ASN A 117 -18.78 2.95 2.82
N PRO A 118 -19.22 2.51 4.02
CA PRO A 118 -19.44 3.42 5.16
C PRO A 118 -18.17 4.08 5.72
N ILE A 119 -16.99 3.48 5.50
CA ILE A 119 -15.70 4.08 5.83
C ILE A 119 -15.39 5.17 4.81
N LEU A 120 -15.53 4.86 3.53
CA LEU A 120 -15.25 5.77 2.42
C LEU A 120 -16.20 6.98 2.41
N ASP A 121 -17.43 6.85 2.95
CA ASP A 121 -18.32 8.01 3.15
C ASP A 121 -17.65 9.04 4.06
N VAL A 122 -16.99 8.60 5.14
CA VAL A 122 -16.27 9.50 6.04
C VAL A 122 -15.00 10.06 5.39
N PHE A 123 -14.33 9.29 4.53
CA PHE A 123 -13.21 9.79 3.74
C PHE A 123 -13.64 10.92 2.80
N ASP A 124 -14.77 10.74 2.09
CA ASP A 124 -15.34 11.78 1.23
C ASP A 124 -15.74 13.03 2.03
N GLU A 125 -16.43 12.87 3.17
CA GLU A 125 -16.80 13.98 4.06
C GLU A 125 -15.56 14.75 4.57
N CYS A 126 -14.45 14.07 4.74
CA CYS A 126 -13.19 14.65 5.16
C CYS A 126 -12.39 15.27 4.02
N GLY A 127 -12.73 15.01 2.75
CA GLY A 127 -11.92 15.38 1.60
C GLY A 127 -10.57 14.64 1.57
N VAL A 128 -10.54 13.40 2.07
CA VAL A 128 -9.35 12.55 2.19
C VAL A 128 -9.55 11.32 1.32
N ARG A 129 -8.48 10.85 0.68
CA ARG A 129 -8.46 9.64 -0.14
C ARG A 129 -7.81 8.50 0.62
N PHE A 130 -8.30 7.28 0.40
CA PHE A 130 -7.68 6.05 0.85
C PHE A 130 -6.86 5.45 -0.29
N ALA A 131 -5.58 5.20 -0.05
CA ALA A 131 -4.68 4.52 -0.96
C ALA A 131 -4.43 3.09 -0.44
N HIS A 132 -5.15 2.14 -1.02
CA HIS A 132 -5.02 0.73 -0.69
C HIS A 132 -3.69 0.18 -1.20
N GLU A 133 -2.90 -0.43 -0.34
CA GLU A 133 -1.71 -1.16 -0.76
C GLU A 133 -2.12 -2.51 -1.36
N VAL A 134 -1.79 -2.71 -2.63
CA VAL A 134 -2.03 -3.97 -3.34
C VAL A 134 -1.04 -5.01 -2.83
N HIS A 135 -1.53 -5.87 -1.93
CA HIS A 135 -0.68 -6.71 -1.10
C HIS A 135 -1.29 -8.10 -0.90
N PRO A 136 -0.50 -9.19 -0.93
CA PRO A 136 -0.96 -10.51 -0.51
C PRO A 136 -1.57 -10.45 0.89
N SER A 137 -2.66 -11.15 1.10
CA SER A 137 -3.58 -11.14 2.24
C SER A 137 -4.74 -10.13 2.15
N GLU A 138 -4.69 -9.22 1.19
CA GLU A 138 -5.71 -8.21 0.98
C GLU A 138 -6.77 -8.66 -0.04
N ILE A 139 -7.84 -7.86 -0.17
CA ILE A 139 -8.88 -8.10 -1.20
C ILE A 139 -8.32 -7.86 -2.61
N ALA A 140 -7.40 -6.88 -2.77
CA ALA A 140 -6.62 -6.66 -3.98
C ALA A 140 -5.15 -7.03 -3.71
N TYR A 141 -4.65 -8.04 -4.39
CA TYR A 141 -3.28 -8.53 -4.25
C TYR A 141 -2.54 -8.70 -5.57
N ASP A 142 -3.27 -8.61 -6.70
CA ASP A 142 -2.74 -8.67 -8.05
C ASP A 142 -3.52 -7.77 -9.00
N TYR A 143 -3.21 -7.85 -10.30
CA TYR A 143 -3.82 -7.02 -11.33
C TYR A 143 -5.35 -7.19 -11.43
N TRP A 144 -5.83 -8.44 -11.46
CA TRP A 144 -7.26 -8.73 -11.67
C TRP A 144 -8.09 -8.50 -10.41
N THR A 145 -7.54 -8.83 -9.26
CA THR A 145 -8.19 -8.55 -7.99
C THR A 145 -8.25 -7.05 -7.72
N THR A 146 -7.26 -6.28 -8.15
CA THR A 146 -7.29 -4.80 -8.09
C THR A 146 -8.43 -4.23 -8.93
N LYS A 147 -8.60 -4.68 -10.18
CA LYS A 147 -9.74 -4.26 -11.01
C LYS A 147 -11.07 -4.55 -10.34
N ARG A 148 -11.24 -5.77 -9.88
CA ARG A 148 -12.48 -6.21 -9.22
C ARG A 148 -12.75 -5.45 -7.92
N THR A 149 -11.72 -5.12 -7.16
CA THR A 149 -11.84 -4.30 -5.94
C THR A 149 -12.34 -2.89 -6.25
N LEU A 150 -11.80 -2.26 -7.29
CA LEU A 150 -12.27 -0.95 -7.75
C LEU A 150 -13.73 -1.01 -8.23
N GLU A 151 -14.12 -2.06 -8.95
CA GLU A 151 -15.50 -2.30 -9.37
C GLU A 151 -16.44 -2.47 -8.16
N ALA A 152 -16.03 -3.21 -7.13
CA ALA A 152 -16.84 -3.47 -5.94
C ALA A 152 -17.20 -2.19 -5.17
N VAL A 153 -16.38 -1.16 -5.22
CA VAL A 153 -16.66 0.18 -4.66
C VAL A 153 -17.12 1.17 -5.72
N ASN A 154 -17.63 0.70 -6.87
CA ASN A 154 -18.12 1.53 -7.98
C ASN A 154 -17.12 2.59 -8.45
N HIS A 155 -15.83 2.26 -8.49
CA HIS A 155 -14.74 3.16 -8.89
C HIS A 155 -14.74 4.50 -8.12
N ARG A 156 -15.19 4.48 -6.88
CA ARG A 156 -15.32 5.66 -6.02
C ARG A 156 -14.00 6.42 -5.90
N PRO A 157 -13.94 7.74 -6.13
CA PRO A 157 -12.68 8.50 -6.09
C PRO A 157 -12.00 8.53 -4.73
N ALA A 158 -12.72 8.32 -3.63
CA ALA A 158 -12.12 8.20 -2.31
C ALA A 158 -11.22 6.96 -2.16
N PHE A 159 -11.37 5.94 -3.04
CA PHE A 159 -10.58 4.72 -3.02
C PHE A 159 -9.61 4.67 -4.20
N GLY A 160 -8.34 4.57 -3.93
CA GLY A 160 -7.28 4.38 -4.90
C GLY A 160 -6.22 3.43 -4.38
N LEU A 161 -5.02 3.53 -4.93
CA LEU A 161 -3.96 2.55 -4.75
C LEU A 161 -2.70 3.20 -4.20
N ASN A 162 -2.05 2.50 -3.31
CA ASN A 162 -0.64 2.65 -2.99
C ASN A 162 0.14 1.66 -3.85
N TRP A 163 1.02 2.16 -4.70
CA TRP A 163 1.86 1.33 -5.54
C TRP A 163 3.11 0.93 -4.77
N ASP A 164 3.19 -0.34 -4.40
CA ASP A 164 4.38 -0.99 -3.85
C ASP A 164 4.81 -2.12 -4.82
N PRO A 165 5.91 -1.93 -5.56
CA PRO A 165 6.34 -2.90 -6.55
C PRO A 165 6.93 -4.18 -5.94
N SER A 166 7.34 -4.15 -4.68
CA SER A 166 7.99 -5.30 -4.04
C SER A 166 7.08 -6.53 -4.02
N HIS A 167 5.78 -6.31 -3.79
CA HIS A 167 4.77 -7.36 -3.78
C HIS A 167 4.40 -7.86 -5.17
N PHE A 168 4.67 -7.09 -6.21
CA PHE A 168 4.45 -7.49 -7.59
C PHE A 168 5.58 -8.38 -8.10
N MET A 169 6.82 -8.06 -7.75
CA MET A 169 8.00 -8.74 -8.29
C MET A 169 8.00 -10.24 -8.07
N TRP A 170 7.76 -10.70 -6.84
CA TRP A 170 7.79 -12.13 -6.54
C TRP A 170 6.55 -12.87 -7.07
N GLN A 171 5.46 -12.17 -7.36
CA GLN A 171 4.27 -12.71 -8.01
C GLN A 171 4.41 -12.76 -9.55
N GLY A 172 5.43 -12.09 -10.13
CA GLY A 172 5.62 -12.01 -11.57
C GLY A 172 4.70 -10.99 -12.24
N ILE A 173 4.19 -10.01 -11.50
CA ILE A 173 3.40 -8.89 -12.03
C ILE A 173 4.37 -7.82 -12.55
N ASP A 174 4.07 -7.26 -13.73
CA ASP A 174 4.81 -6.13 -14.29
C ASP A 174 4.47 -4.83 -13.50
N PRO A 175 5.39 -4.30 -12.69
CA PRO A 175 5.12 -3.11 -11.90
C PRO A 175 5.02 -1.85 -12.75
N VAL A 176 5.66 -1.80 -13.91
CA VAL A 176 5.64 -0.65 -14.82
C VAL A 176 4.33 -0.61 -15.61
N GLY A 177 3.90 -1.74 -16.18
CA GLY A 177 2.60 -1.86 -16.84
C GLY A 177 1.45 -1.53 -15.88
N PHE A 178 1.56 -1.94 -14.62
CA PHE A 178 0.59 -1.61 -13.58
C PHE A 178 0.42 -0.09 -13.39
N ILE A 179 1.51 0.68 -13.42
CA ILE A 179 1.45 2.15 -13.32
C ILE A 179 0.61 2.76 -14.45
N TYR A 180 0.83 2.33 -15.69
CA TYR A 180 0.07 2.86 -16.83
C TYR A 180 -1.41 2.47 -16.79
N ASP A 181 -1.71 1.23 -16.41
CA ASP A 181 -3.08 0.71 -16.41
C ASP A 181 -3.95 1.29 -15.28
N PHE A 182 -3.33 1.64 -14.14
CA PHE A 182 -4.02 2.21 -12.99
C PHE A 182 -3.67 3.68 -12.73
N LYS A 183 -3.17 4.41 -13.72
CA LYS A 183 -2.66 5.78 -13.62
C LYS A 183 -3.56 6.75 -12.86
N ASP A 184 -4.88 6.65 -13.05
CA ASP A 184 -5.87 7.55 -12.43
C ASP A 184 -6.21 7.16 -10.98
N ARG A 185 -5.59 6.10 -10.47
CA ARG A 185 -5.86 5.52 -9.15
C ARG A 185 -4.64 5.43 -8.24
N ILE A 186 -3.44 5.70 -8.72
CA ILE A 186 -2.24 5.72 -7.88
C ILE A 186 -2.22 7.03 -7.10
N TYR A 187 -2.47 6.92 -5.79
CA TYR A 187 -2.52 8.06 -4.87
C TYR A 187 -1.29 8.17 -3.98
N HIS A 188 -0.55 7.08 -3.86
CA HIS A 188 0.71 7.00 -3.13
C HIS A 188 1.66 6.00 -3.77
N VAL A 189 2.95 6.17 -3.49
CA VAL A 189 4.02 5.29 -3.97
C VAL A 189 4.92 4.94 -2.79
N ASP A 190 5.02 3.65 -2.49
CA ASP A 190 6.01 3.11 -1.57
C ASP A 190 7.13 2.41 -2.34
N CYS A 191 8.34 2.88 -2.13
CA CYS A 191 9.53 2.29 -2.72
C CYS A 191 10.13 1.26 -1.77
N LYS A 192 9.67 0.02 -1.93
CA LYS A 192 10.19 -1.19 -1.30
C LYS A 192 10.70 -2.14 -2.37
N ASP A 193 11.79 -2.83 -2.13
CA ASP A 193 12.41 -3.69 -3.12
C ASP A 193 12.40 -5.15 -2.72
N THR A 194 12.40 -6.01 -3.70
CA THR A 194 12.43 -7.47 -3.54
C THR A 194 13.54 -8.05 -4.38
N LEU A 195 14.43 -8.82 -3.76
CA LEU A 195 15.42 -9.63 -4.45
C LEU A 195 14.80 -10.98 -4.81
N LEU A 196 14.70 -11.27 -6.10
CA LEU A 196 14.29 -12.58 -6.59
C LEU A 196 15.48 -13.52 -6.63
N ASN A 197 15.35 -14.69 -6.01
CA ASN A 197 16.39 -15.70 -5.91
C ASN A 197 15.81 -17.11 -6.14
N LEU A 198 14.93 -17.20 -7.15
CA LEU A 198 14.26 -18.44 -7.50
C LEU A 198 15.25 -19.47 -8.08
N SER A 199 15.08 -20.73 -7.70
CA SER A 199 15.88 -21.84 -8.21
C SER A 199 15.08 -23.15 -8.12
N GLY A 200 15.67 -24.27 -8.52
CA GLY A 200 15.02 -25.58 -8.36
C GLY A 200 14.70 -25.98 -6.91
N GLN A 201 15.26 -25.29 -5.93
CA GLN A 201 15.04 -25.55 -4.49
C GLN A 201 14.35 -24.37 -3.78
N ARG A 202 14.34 -23.18 -4.38
CA ARG A 202 13.81 -21.94 -3.80
C ARG A 202 12.56 -21.52 -4.57
N THR A 203 11.45 -21.41 -3.86
CA THR A 203 10.12 -21.17 -4.46
C THR A 203 9.51 -19.86 -3.96
N VAL A 204 8.51 -19.37 -4.67
CA VAL A 204 7.77 -18.14 -4.31
C VAL A 204 7.04 -18.26 -2.98
N LEU A 205 6.62 -19.47 -2.56
CA LEU A 205 5.90 -19.66 -1.29
C LEU A 205 6.80 -19.61 -0.05
N GLY A 206 8.13 -19.63 -0.23
CA GLY A 206 9.10 -19.43 0.85
C GLY A 206 9.20 -20.52 1.92
N SER A 207 8.42 -21.63 1.79
CA SER A 207 8.50 -22.85 2.62
C SER A 207 8.43 -22.61 4.14
N HIS A 208 7.69 -21.60 4.59
CA HIS A 208 7.61 -21.16 6.00
C HIS A 208 8.97 -20.80 6.65
N LEU A 209 9.98 -20.48 5.83
CA LEU A 209 11.28 -20.03 6.31
C LEU A 209 11.19 -18.57 6.80
N PRO A 210 11.93 -18.20 7.85
CA PRO A 210 11.93 -16.81 8.33
C PRO A 210 12.53 -15.85 7.29
N TRP A 211 12.21 -14.58 7.43
CA TRP A 211 12.79 -13.52 6.63
C TRP A 211 14.32 -13.48 6.80
N GLY A 212 15.05 -13.25 5.72
CA GLY A 212 16.51 -13.29 5.70
C GLY A 212 17.12 -14.69 5.57
N ASP A 213 16.34 -15.77 5.56
CA ASP A 213 16.85 -17.11 5.33
C ASP A 213 17.28 -17.28 3.85
N PRO A 214 18.56 -17.61 3.56
CA PRO A 214 19.07 -17.69 2.20
C PRO A 214 18.44 -18.79 1.33
N ARG A 215 17.64 -19.66 1.92
CA ARG A 215 16.87 -20.71 1.20
C ARG A 215 15.53 -20.19 0.66
N ARG A 216 15.09 -18.98 1.02
CA ARG A 216 13.90 -18.38 0.45
C ARG A 216 14.09 -18.07 -1.03
N GLY A 217 13.03 -18.15 -1.83
CA GLY A 217 13.06 -17.82 -3.26
C GLY A 217 13.00 -16.32 -3.54
N TRP A 218 12.68 -15.52 -2.53
CA TRP A 218 12.69 -14.07 -2.56
C TRP A 218 12.72 -13.51 -1.13
N ASP A 219 13.18 -12.28 -1.00
CA ASP A 219 13.20 -11.56 0.27
C ASP A 219 13.15 -10.05 0.01
N PHE A 220 12.72 -9.27 1.00
CA PHE A 220 12.83 -7.84 0.92
C PHE A 220 14.28 -7.40 1.12
N VAL A 221 14.67 -6.40 0.37
CA VAL A 221 16.01 -5.79 0.45
C VAL A 221 15.89 -4.28 0.31
N SER A 222 16.92 -3.58 0.77
CA SER A 222 17.04 -2.13 0.61
C SER A 222 16.83 -1.71 -0.86
N ALA A 223 16.03 -0.69 -1.09
CA ALA A 223 15.67 -0.24 -2.45
C ALA A 223 16.91 0.06 -3.31
N GLY A 224 16.88 -0.46 -4.55
CA GLY A 224 18.01 -0.43 -5.47
C GLY A 224 18.99 -1.60 -5.32
N ARG A 225 18.70 -2.56 -4.45
CA ARG A 225 19.49 -3.79 -4.29
C ARG A 225 18.73 -5.04 -4.73
N GLY A 226 17.46 -4.90 -5.10
CA GLY A 226 16.59 -5.98 -5.53
C GLY A 226 16.40 -6.06 -7.03
N SER A 227 15.19 -6.45 -7.40
CA SER A 227 14.80 -6.75 -8.78
C SER A 227 13.81 -5.74 -9.37
N VAL A 228 13.39 -4.73 -8.61
CA VAL A 228 12.46 -3.70 -9.08
C VAL A 228 13.14 -2.84 -10.16
N PRO A 229 12.51 -2.64 -11.33
CA PRO A 229 13.05 -1.82 -12.42
C PRO A 229 12.83 -0.32 -12.13
N TRP A 230 13.59 0.25 -11.19
CA TRP A 230 13.37 1.59 -10.65
C TRP A 230 13.38 2.68 -11.72
N GLU A 231 14.36 2.70 -12.63
CA GLU A 231 14.39 3.72 -13.67
C GLU A 231 13.13 3.69 -14.54
N ALA A 232 12.71 2.51 -14.99
CA ALA A 232 11.52 2.36 -15.80
C ALA A 232 10.25 2.75 -15.02
N SER A 233 10.19 2.44 -13.73
CA SER A 233 9.09 2.80 -12.85
C SER A 233 8.98 4.32 -12.66
N PHE A 234 10.09 5.01 -12.39
CA PHE A 234 10.09 6.47 -12.27
C PHE A 234 9.75 7.17 -13.60
N ARG A 235 10.21 6.64 -14.75
CA ARG A 235 9.79 7.12 -16.07
C ARG A 235 8.28 6.96 -16.27
N ALA A 236 7.71 5.83 -15.84
CA ALA A 236 6.26 5.61 -15.95
C ALA A 236 5.48 6.56 -15.05
N LEU A 237 5.91 6.76 -13.79
CA LEU A 237 5.30 7.72 -12.87
C LEU A 237 5.33 9.15 -13.46
N ALA A 238 6.45 9.57 -14.00
CA ALA A 238 6.57 10.87 -14.68
C ALA A 238 5.65 10.95 -15.91
N ALA A 239 5.59 9.90 -16.73
CA ALA A 239 4.75 9.85 -17.92
C ALA A 239 3.26 9.93 -17.65
N ILE A 240 2.79 9.39 -16.51
CA ILE A 240 1.38 9.52 -16.09
C ILE A 240 1.10 10.85 -15.36
N GLY A 241 2.11 11.68 -15.13
CA GLY A 241 1.98 12.95 -14.40
C GLY A 241 1.78 12.77 -12.90
N TYR A 242 2.34 11.71 -12.30
CA TYR A 242 2.28 11.53 -10.84
C TYR A 242 3.07 12.64 -10.14
N ASP A 243 2.40 13.39 -9.28
CA ASP A 243 2.95 14.52 -8.51
C ASP A 243 2.85 14.33 -6.98
N GLY A 244 2.45 13.13 -6.57
CA GLY A 244 2.31 12.75 -5.16
C GLY A 244 3.64 12.45 -4.48
N PRO A 245 3.60 12.21 -3.16
CA PRO A 245 4.78 11.83 -2.41
C PRO A 245 5.28 10.44 -2.79
N ILE A 246 6.60 10.25 -2.72
CA ILE A 246 7.27 8.96 -2.87
C ILE A 246 7.94 8.64 -1.55
N SER A 247 7.53 7.57 -0.91
CA SER A 247 8.08 7.10 0.36
C SER A 247 9.14 6.03 0.13
N VAL A 248 10.13 5.98 0.98
CA VAL A 248 11.01 4.82 1.12
C VAL A 248 10.43 3.93 2.20
N GLU A 249 9.84 2.81 1.83
CA GLU A 249 9.46 1.76 2.76
C GLU A 249 10.62 0.77 2.84
N TRP A 250 11.39 0.89 3.92
CA TRP A 250 12.63 0.13 4.05
C TRP A 250 12.44 -1.14 4.87
N GLU A 251 12.68 -2.28 4.22
CA GLU A 251 12.75 -3.59 4.83
C GLU A 251 13.96 -4.35 4.28
N ASP A 252 14.86 -4.80 5.17
CA ASP A 252 15.98 -5.66 4.82
C ASP A 252 16.43 -6.41 6.08
N ALA A 253 16.24 -7.73 6.11
CA ALA A 253 16.59 -8.55 7.25
C ALA A 253 18.10 -8.72 7.44
N SER A 254 18.91 -8.37 6.45
CA SER A 254 20.36 -8.58 6.42
C SER A 254 21.17 -7.28 6.53
N MET A 255 20.50 -6.12 6.70
CA MET A 255 21.15 -4.82 6.73
C MET A 255 20.66 -3.98 7.92
N ASP A 256 21.57 -3.18 8.51
CA ASP A 256 21.20 -2.20 9.52
C ASP A 256 20.40 -1.05 8.88
N ARG A 257 19.26 -0.71 9.48
CA ARG A 257 18.34 0.33 8.97
C ARG A 257 18.96 1.72 8.90
N LEU A 258 19.87 2.05 9.82
CA LEU A 258 20.51 3.37 9.85
C LEU A 258 21.53 3.54 8.72
N HIS A 259 21.97 2.44 8.12
CA HIS A 259 22.74 2.43 6.89
C HIS A 259 21.83 2.34 5.66
N GLY A 260 20.93 1.37 5.63
CA GLY A 260 20.17 1.00 4.45
C GLY A 260 19.10 2.02 4.05
N ALA A 261 18.38 2.60 5.01
CA ALA A 261 17.31 3.54 4.66
C ALA A 261 17.83 4.87 4.05
N PRO A 262 18.91 5.50 4.56
CA PRO A 262 19.54 6.63 3.89
C PRO A 262 20.11 6.29 2.50
N GLU A 263 20.74 5.12 2.36
CA GLU A 263 21.27 4.64 1.08
C GLU A 263 20.16 4.44 0.05
N ALA A 264 19.05 3.82 0.44
CA ALA A 264 17.88 3.63 -0.41
C ALA A 264 17.32 4.97 -0.90
N LEU A 265 17.19 5.94 -0.02
CA LEU A 265 16.76 7.29 -0.39
C LEU A 265 17.71 7.95 -1.40
N GLU A 266 19.02 7.84 -1.20
CA GLU A 266 20.01 8.40 -2.13
C GLU A 266 19.92 7.76 -3.51
N ARG A 267 19.79 6.43 -3.56
CA ARG A 267 19.64 5.67 -4.81
C ARG A 267 18.37 6.05 -5.58
N LEU A 268 17.25 6.16 -4.88
CA LEU A 268 15.97 6.50 -5.51
C LEU A 268 15.95 7.95 -6.01
N ARG A 269 16.58 8.89 -5.29
CA ARG A 269 16.74 10.27 -5.75
C ARG A 269 17.50 10.40 -7.06
N ALA A 270 18.34 9.44 -7.41
CA ALA A 270 19.03 9.45 -8.69
C ALA A 270 18.08 9.23 -9.89
N TYR A 271 16.89 8.70 -9.68
CA TYR A 271 15.84 8.53 -10.68
C TYR A 271 14.81 9.67 -10.70
N ASP A 272 14.81 10.53 -9.67
CA ASP A 272 13.93 11.69 -9.58
C ASP A 272 14.62 12.90 -10.23
N TYR A 273 14.53 12.97 -11.57
CA TYR A 273 15.08 14.05 -12.36
C TYR A 273 13.98 14.94 -12.93
N PRO A 274 14.27 16.24 -13.13
CA PRO A 274 13.28 17.19 -13.64
C PRO A 274 12.82 16.80 -15.05
N ALA A 275 11.57 17.11 -15.35
CA ALA A 275 11.07 17.01 -16.74
C ALA A 275 11.91 17.88 -17.68
N PRO A 276 12.02 17.50 -18.97
CA PRO A 276 12.77 18.30 -19.94
C PRO A 276 12.16 19.71 -20.05
N SER A 277 13.03 20.72 -20.06
CA SER A 277 12.64 22.12 -20.18
C SER A 277 12.23 22.54 -21.59
N ALA A 278 12.49 21.69 -22.59
CA ALA A 278 12.13 21.92 -23.97
C ALA A 278 11.80 20.58 -24.66
N SER A 279 11.00 20.63 -25.74
CA SER A 279 10.79 19.46 -26.59
C SER A 279 12.11 19.03 -27.23
N PHE A 280 12.29 17.72 -27.41
CA PHE A 280 13.51 17.14 -28.05
C PHE A 280 13.78 17.72 -29.44
N ASP A 281 12.73 18.06 -30.18
CA ASP A 281 12.74 18.56 -31.53
C ASP A 281 12.59 20.10 -31.63
N ALA A 282 12.56 20.81 -30.51
CA ALA A 282 12.48 22.27 -30.47
C ALA A 282 13.56 22.98 -31.28
N ALA A 283 14.74 22.33 -31.44
CA ALA A 283 15.84 22.86 -32.25
C ALA A 283 15.59 22.74 -33.78
N PHE A 284 14.59 21.99 -34.20
CA PHE A 284 14.31 21.80 -35.64
C PHE A 284 13.24 22.74 -36.21
N GLY A 285 12.74 23.66 -35.37
CA GLY A 285 11.87 24.76 -35.78
C GLY A 285 10.63 24.28 -36.54
N THR A 286 9.72 23.58 -35.85
CA THR A 286 8.34 23.47 -36.34
C THR A 286 7.58 24.63 -35.75
N ASP A 287 7.65 25.79 -36.39
CA ASP A 287 6.68 26.87 -36.23
C ASP A 287 5.38 26.40 -36.91
N ASP A 288 4.43 25.89 -36.09
CA ASP A 288 3.01 25.79 -36.42
C ASP A 288 2.17 26.31 -35.29
#